data_81664ab8c8b21a824909100f079c4d70
#
_entry.id   81664ab8c8b21a824909100f079c4d70
#
_cell.length_a   1.000
_cell.length_b   1.000
_cell.length_c   1.000
_cell.angle_alpha   90.00
_cell.angle_beta   90.00
_cell.angle_gamma   90.00
#
_symmetry.space_group_name_H-M   'P 1'
#
loop_
_entity.id
_entity.type
_entity.pdbx_description
1 polymer ?
#
loop_
_entity_poly.entity_id
_entity_poly.type
_entity_poly.pdbx_seq_one_letter_code
_entity_poly.pdbx_strand_id
1 'polypeptide(L)'
;MVSYGAGTRYLSLIGGALLSFYDWYCDLPPSSPQTWGEQTDVPESEAWYYSSYIIVWGTNISMTRTPDAHFLTEARYNGTKVVNVCPDYCEVTKDADWWIHPKQATDAALAMAVSHVIFKEFHYDHPDLYFTEYCRNLTDFPILVMMEPREDGHFTAGRTVRACDLGYKEPECNNPEWKTIVWDELSDKPAVAQGSMGYRWGQKEGQDLGKWNLHEVDGETGKAIKPQLTFLKNSDAVIDVDYPYFGGRKRDGFPNNPMNSEVMVRKVPARKIQVDGKDVYVATVFDLFGSYLGVD
;
A
#
# COMPACT_ATOMS: atom_id res chain seq x y z
N MET A 1 -29.84 -20.35 5.04
CA MET A 1 -29.20 -21.64 5.33
C MET A 1 -29.54 -22.74 4.32
N VAL A 2 -30.80 -22.98 3.99
CA VAL A 2 -31.19 -24.08 3.08
C VAL A 2 -30.59 -23.92 1.67
N SER A 3 -30.65 -22.71 1.08
CA SER A 3 -30.08 -22.43 -0.25
C SER A 3 -28.57 -22.62 -0.29
N TYR A 4 -27.89 -22.31 0.79
CA TYR A 4 -26.45 -22.48 0.89
C TYR A 4 -26.06 -23.97 0.95
N GLY A 5 -26.75 -24.74 1.81
CA GLY A 5 -26.54 -26.19 1.89
C GLY A 5 -26.92 -26.94 0.61
N ALA A 6 -27.97 -26.49 -0.07
CA ALA A 6 -28.38 -27.08 -1.36
C ALA A 6 -27.33 -26.84 -2.47
N GLY A 7 -26.79 -25.63 -2.56
CA GLY A 7 -25.74 -25.30 -3.52
C GLY A 7 -24.46 -26.10 -3.28
N THR A 8 -24.03 -26.20 -2.02
CA THR A 8 -22.86 -27.01 -1.63
C THR A 8 -23.05 -28.47 -2.02
N ARG A 9 -24.22 -29.05 -1.69
CA ARG A 9 -24.53 -30.43 -2.04
C ARG A 9 -24.56 -30.65 -3.55
N TYR A 10 -25.20 -29.74 -4.29
CA TYR A 10 -25.26 -29.83 -5.75
C TYR A 10 -23.86 -29.84 -6.37
N LEU A 11 -23.00 -28.88 -6.00
CA LEU A 11 -21.62 -28.82 -6.48
C LEU A 11 -20.84 -30.09 -6.15
N SER A 12 -20.98 -30.61 -4.93
CA SER A 12 -20.31 -31.85 -4.54
C SER A 12 -20.76 -33.04 -5.38
N LEU A 13 -22.04 -33.10 -5.77
CA LEU A 13 -22.58 -34.19 -6.58
C LEU A 13 -22.11 -34.17 -8.06
N ILE A 14 -21.86 -32.99 -8.61
CA ILE A 14 -21.41 -32.85 -9.97
C ILE A 14 -19.88 -32.71 -10.12
N GLY A 15 -19.13 -32.81 -9.00
CA GLY A 15 -17.68 -32.65 -8.99
C GLY A 15 -17.21 -31.18 -9.13
N GLY A 16 -18.10 -30.23 -8.86
CA GLY A 16 -17.78 -28.81 -8.88
C GLY A 16 -17.01 -28.36 -7.64
N ALA A 17 -16.26 -27.27 -7.75
CA ALA A 17 -15.59 -26.65 -6.63
C ALA A 17 -16.51 -25.63 -5.94
N LEU A 18 -16.59 -25.70 -4.62
CA LEU A 18 -17.21 -24.67 -3.79
C LEU A 18 -16.13 -23.68 -3.36
N LEU A 19 -16.28 -22.43 -3.74
CA LEU A 19 -15.41 -21.35 -3.27
C LEU A 19 -15.79 -20.94 -1.85
N SER A 20 -14.86 -20.27 -1.20
CA SER A 20 -15.02 -19.79 0.15
C SER A 20 -16.12 -18.72 0.27
N PHE A 21 -16.59 -18.51 1.48
CA PHE A 21 -17.60 -17.50 1.77
C PHE A 21 -17.02 -16.09 1.52
N TYR A 22 -17.74 -15.25 0.78
CA TYR A 22 -17.21 -13.95 0.35
C TYR A 22 -16.88 -13.01 1.52
N ASP A 23 -17.63 -13.04 2.62
CA ASP A 23 -17.39 -12.23 3.80
C ASP A 23 -16.02 -12.46 4.46
N TRP A 24 -15.38 -13.58 4.17
CA TRP A 24 -14.11 -13.95 4.77
C TRP A 24 -12.91 -13.70 3.87
N TYR A 25 -13.13 -13.62 2.56
CA TYR A 25 -12.02 -13.63 1.60
C TYR A 25 -12.15 -12.62 0.46
N CYS A 26 -13.30 -11.98 0.27
CA CYS A 26 -13.56 -11.27 -0.97
C CYS A 26 -13.54 -9.76 -0.85
N ASP A 27 -14.55 -9.13 -0.27
CA ASP A 27 -14.74 -7.70 -0.42
C ASP A 27 -13.72 -6.86 0.35
N LEU A 28 -13.73 -6.95 1.65
CA LEU A 28 -12.85 -6.17 2.53
C LEU A 28 -11.56 -6.91 2.89
N PRO A 29 -11.60 -8.16 3.36
CA PRO A 29 -10.39 -8.92 3.54
C PRO A 29 -9.88 -9.47 2.19
N PRO A 30 -8.58 -9.57 1.98
CA PRO A 30 -7.49 -9.19 2.88
C PRO A 30 -7.02 -7.72 2.72
N SER A 31 -7.58 -6.95 1.78
CA SER A 31 -7.04 -5.63 1.43
C SER A 31 -7.16 -4.61 2.55
N SER A 32 -8.33 -4.53 3.22
CA SER A 32 -8.53 -3.60 4.33
C SER A 32 -7.56 -3.82 5.48
N PRO A 33 -7.38 -5.06 6.02
CA PRO A 33 -6.38 -5.32 7.04
C PRO A 33 -4.95 -5.00 6.64
N GLN A 34 -4.60 -5.19 5.37
CA GLN A 34 -3.26 -4.86 4.87
C GLN A 34 -3.02 -3.35 4.78
N THR A 35 -4.08 -2.57 4.54
CA THR A 35 -3.98 -1.12 4.34
C THR A 35 -4.03 -0.38 5.68
N TRP A 36 -4.97 -0.68 6.55
CA TRP A 36 -5.18 0.04 7.81
C TRP A 36 -5.31 -0.83 9.06
N GLY A 37 -4.99 -2.10 8.96
CA GLY A 37 -4.90 -3.00 10.13
C GLY A 37 -6.22 -3.55 10.63
N GLU A 38 -7.35 -3.17 10.06
CA GLU A 38 -8.68 -3.62 10.43
C GLU A 38 -9.51 -4.09 9.23
N GLN A 39 -10.44 -4.99 9.48
CA GLN A 39 -11.33 -5.53 8.46
C GLN A 39 -12.61 -4.68 8.29
N THR A 40 -12.89 -3.80 9.22
CA THR A 40 -14.11 -2.99 9.23
C THR A 40 -13.98 -1.73 8.40
N ASP A 41 -15.11 -1.25 7.91
CA ASP A 41 -15.20 0.03 7.22
C ASP A 41 -14.99 1.18 8.21
N VAL A 42 -14.26 2.16 7.78
CA VAL A 42 -14.08 3.44 8.45
C VAL A 42 -14.03 4.52 7.37
N PRO A 43 -14.61 5.68 7.59
CA PRO A 43 -15.41 6.17 8.70
C PRO A 43 -16.91 5.82 8.57
N GLU A 44 -17.70 6.27 9.52
CA GLU A 44 -19.17 6.19 9.45
C GLU A 44 -19.73 7.06 8.31
N SER A 45 -20.92 6.72 7.81
CA SER A 45 -21.56 7.44 6.68
C SER A 45 -21.80 8.92 6.97
N GLU A 46 -22.01 9.29 8.24
CA GLU A 46 -22.13 10.68 8.68
C GLU A 46 -20.86 11.51 8.36
N ALA A 47 -19.70 10.90 8.35
CA ALA A 47 -18.45 11.59 8.03
C ALA A 47 -18.40 12.09 6.57
N TRP A 48 -19.25 11.57 5.68
CA TRP A 48 -19.34 12.02 4.30
C TRP A 48 -19.77 13.49 4.18
N TYR A 49 -20.48 14.03 5.16
CA TYR A 49 -20.84 15.45 5.21
C TYR A 49 -19.65 16.40 5.26
N TYR A 50 -18.52 15.91 5.77
CA TYR A 50 -17.28 16.67 5.89
C TYR A 50 -16.33 16.47 4.71
N SER A 51 -16.72 15.67 3.72
CA SER A 51 -15.92 15.37 2.55
C SER A 51 -16.17 16.39 1.45
N SER A 52 -15.14 16.95 0.87
CA SER A 52 -15.25 17.79 -0.34
C SER A 52 -15.34 16.96 -1.62
N TYR A 53 -14.89 15.71 -1.57
CA TYR A 53 -14.80 14.82 -2.70
C TYR A 53 -15.04 13.37 -2.27
N ILE A 54 -15.95 12.68 -2.95
CA ILE A 54 -16.28 11.26 -2.68
C ILE A 54 -16.12 10.46 -3.97
N ILE A 55 -15.34 9.39 -3.90
CA ILE A 55 -15.23 8.40 -4.98
C ILE A 55 -16.04 7.17 -4.58
N VAL A 56 -17.08 6.89 -5.35
CA VAL A 56 -17.89 5.67 -5.22
C VAL A 56 -17.32 4.65 -6.19
N TRP A 57 -16.61 3.64 -5.68
CA TRP A 57 -15.89 2.68 -6.49
C TRP A 57 -16.50 1.29 -6.41
N GLY A 58 -17.03 0.81 -7.53
CA GLY A 58 -17.52 -0.57 -7.66
C GLY A 58 -18.78 -0.89 -6.82
N THR A 59 -19.49 0.12 -6.30
CA THR A 59 -20.68 -0.09 -5.47
C THR A 59 -21.85 0.75 -5.96
N ASN A 60 -23.06 0.21 -5.79
CA ASN A 60 -24.31 0.92 -6.07
C ASN A 60 -24.99 1.28 -4.74
N ILE A 61 -24.53 2.36 -4.10
CA ILE A 61 -24.98 2.79 -2.76
C ILE A 61 -26.50 2.87 -2.68
N SER A 62 -27.15 3.43 -3.70
CA SER A 62 -28.59 3.63 -3.72
C SER A 62 -29.40 2.34 -3.63
N MET A 63 -28.82 1.21 -4.07
CA MET A 63 -29.46 -0.10 -4.04
C MET A 63 -28.97 -1.01 -2.93
N THR A 64 -27.64 -1.09 -2.76
CA THR A 64 -27.04 -2.07 -1.87
C THR A 64 -26.77 -1.53 -0.47
N ARG A 65 -26.77 -0.20 -0.32
CA ARG A 65 -26.61 0.52 0.95
C ARG A 65 -27.67 1.63 1.06
N THR A 66 -28.90 1.29 0.81
CA THR A 66 -30.02 2.24 0.76
C THR A 66 -30.10 3.16 1.99
N PRO A 67 -29.88 2.71 3.24
CA PRO A 67 -29.83 3.59 4.40
C PRO A 67 -28.77 4.68 4.32
N ASP A 68 -27.66 4.44 3.61
CA ASP A 68 -26.56 5.39 3.48
C ASP A 68 -26.71 6.37 2.31
N ALA A 69 -27.64 6.09 1.39
CA ALA A 69 -27.84 6.88 0.18
C ALA A 69 -28.20 8.35 0.46
N HIS A 70 -28.94 8.61 1.52
CA HIS A 70 -29.30 9.98 1.88
C HIS A 70 -28.08 10.81 2.30
N PHE A 71 -27.11 10.22 3.01
CA PHE A 71 -25.87 10.92 3.39
C PHE A 71 -25.11 11.39 2.15
N LEU A 72 -25.03 10.55 1.10
CA LEU A 72 -24.41 10.92 -0.16
C LEU A 72 -25.13 12.09 -0.84
N THR A 73 -26.46 12.01 -0.89
CA THR A 73 -27.28 13.04 -1.52
C THR A 73 -27.18 14.38 -0.78
N GLU A 74 -27.23 14.35 0.53
CA GLU A 74 -27.12 15.55 1.37
C GLU A 74 -25.71 16.15 1.33
N ALA A 75 -24.66 15.33 1.31
CA ALA A 75 -23.28 15.80 1.10
C ALA A 75 -23.17 16.57 -0.23
N ARG A 76 -23.80 16.07 -1.31
CA ARG A 76 -23.81 16.78 -2.59
C ARG A 76 -24.54 18.13 -2.52
N TYR A 77 -25.65 18.23 -1.80
CA TYR A 77 -26.32 19.51 -1.58
C TYR A 77 -25.41 20.52 -0.86
N ASN A 78 -24.50 20.03 -0.04
CA ASN A 78 -23.49 20.85 0.63
C ASN A 78 -22.26 21.15 -0.25
N GLY A 79 -22.23 20.70 -1.51
CA GLY A 79 -21.18 21.00 -2.47
C GLY A 79 -20.12 19.91 -2.67
N THR A 80 -20.26 18.77 -2.01
CA THR A 80 -19.36 17.61 -2.22
C THR A 80 -19.44 17.15 -3.67
N LYS A 81 -18.27 16.95 -4.29
CA LYS A 81 -18.16 16.34 -5.62
C LYS A 81 -18.16 14.83 -5.52
N VAL A 82 -18.95 14.19 -6.36
CA VAL A 82 -19.09 12.73 -6.39
C VAL A 82 -18.63 12.18 -7.73
N VAL A 83 -17.67 11.27 -7.69
CA VAL A 83 -17.23 10.50 -8.85
C VAL A 83 -17.66 9.05 -8.66
N ASN A 84 -18.34 8.49 -9.65
CA ASN A 84 -18.69 7.07 -9.66
C ASN A 84 -17.77 6.32 -10.63
N VAL A 85 -17.06 5.33 -10.12
CA VAL A 85 -16.22 4.41 -10.89
C VAL A 85 -16.96 3.07 -10.94
N CYS A 86 -17.63 2.81 -12.04
CA CYS A 86 -18.43 1.60 -12.22
C CYS A 86 -18.51 1.25 -13.72
N PRO A 87 -18.39 -0.03 -14.10
CA PRO A 87 -18.49 -0.43 -15.52
C PRO A 87 -19.89 -0.23 -16.10
N ASP A 88 -20.92 -0.24 -15.28
CA ASP A 88 -22.32 -0.09 -15.69
C ASP A 88 -22.92 1.22 -15.17
N TYR A 89 -23.86 1.78 -15.94
CA TYR A 89 -24.65 2.91 -15.45
C TYR A 89 -25.69 2.41 -14.45
N CYS A 90 -25.43 2.63 -13.19
CA CYS A 90 -26.30 2.20 -12.09
C CYS A 90 -26.97 3.40 -11.39
N GLU A 91 -27.82 3.14 -10.40
CA GLU A 91 -28.63 4.18 -9.75
C GLU A 91 -27.80 5.28 -9.11
N VAL A 92 -26.67 4.95 -8.49
CA VAL A 92 -25.78 5.96 -7.88
C VAL A 92 -25.11 6.84 -8.94
N THR A 93 -25.01 6.38 -10.19
CA THR A 93 -24.40 7.16 -11.27
C THR A 93 -25.21 8.44 -11.59
N LYS A 94 -26.54 8.41 -11.43
CA LYS A 94 -27.37 9.61 -11.61
C LYS A 94 -27.05 10.72 -10.62
N ASP A 95 -26.51 10.35 -9.47
CA ASP A 95 -26.13 11.26 -8.39
C ASP A 95 -24.66 11.67 -8.45
N ALA A 96 -23.89 11.17 -9.40
CA ALA A 96 -22.49 11.51 -9.60
C ALA A 96 -22.31 12.74 -10.50
N ASP A 97 -21.29 13.57 -10.19
CA ASP A 97 -20.86 14.66 -11.05
C ASP A 97 -20.04 14.13 -12.23
N TRP A 98 -19.38 12.99 -12.06
CA TRP A 98 -18.63 12.35 -13.10
C TRP A 98 -18.72 10.82 -12.98
N TRP A 99 -18.96 10.17 -14.10
CA TRP A 99 -18.96 8.72 -14.24
C TRP A 99 -17.75 8.26 -15.03
N ILE A 100 -16.93 7.44 -14.42
CA ILE A 100 -15.80 6.76 -15.04
C ILE A 100 -16.20 5.29 -15.21
N HIS A 101 -16.19 4.79 -16.43
CA HIS A 101 -16.57 3.40 -16.74
C HIS A 101 -15.36 2.59 -17.20
N PRO A 102 -14.56 2.03 -16.29
CA PRO A 102 -13.43 1.20 -16.65
C PRO A 102 -13.91 -0.11 -17.31
N LYS A 103 -13.07 -0.68 -18.15
CA LYS A 103 -13.30 -2.07 -18.58
C LYS A 103 -13.19 -2.98 -17.35
N GLN A 104 -13.97 -4.06 -17.35
CA GLN A 104 -13.91 -5.05 -16.29
C GLN A 104 -12.47 -5.54 -16.07
N ALA A 105 -12.10 -5.77 -14.82
CA ALA A 105 -10.76 -6.17 -14.39
C ALA A 105 -9.62 -5.16 -14.70
N THR A 106 -9.94 -3.87 -14.90
CA THR A 106 -8.93 -2.82 -15.11
C THR A 106 -8.88 -1.78 -13.98
N ASP A 107 -9.55 -2.03 -12.87
CA ASP A 107 -9.60 -1.12 -11.71
C ASP A 107 -8.21 -0.82 -11.16
N ALA A 108 -7.36 -1.84 -11.04
CA ALA A 108 -5.98 -1.68 -10.60
C ALA A 108 -5.18 -0.74 -11.53
N ALA A 109 -5.39 -0.83 -12.84
CA ALA A 109 -4.74 0.05 -13.80
C ALA A 109 -5.20 1.50 -13.65
N LEU A 110 -6.50 1.72 -13.39
CA LEU A 110 -7.02 3.06 -13.08
C LEU A 110 -6.44 3.61 -11.78
N ALA A 111 -6.40 2.80 -10.72
CA ALA A 111 -5.81 3.19 -9.43
C ALA A 111 -4.33 3.53 -9.58
N MET A 112 -3.57 2.74 -10.34
CA MET A 112 -2.15 3.02 -10.62
C MET A 112 -1.97 4.32 -11.43
N ALA A 113 -2.85 4.59 -12.40
CA ALA A 113 -2.80 5.84 -13.16
C ALA A 113 -3.07 7.07 -12.28
N VAL A 114 -4.03 6.98 -11.36
CA VAL A 114 -4.28 8.03 -10.35
C VAL A 114 -3.06 8.22 -9.45
N SER A 115 -2.48 7.11 -8.97
CA SER A 115 -1.27 7.15 -8.14
C SER A 115 -0.07 7.75 -8.89
N HIS A 116 0.11 7.42 -10.16
CA HIS A 116 1.14 8.03 -11.01
C HIS A 116 1.01 9.56 -11.04
N VAL A 117 -0.19 10.08 -11.28
CA VAL A 117 -0.45 11.54 -11.31
C VAL A 117 -0.15 12.17 -9.95
N ILE A 118 -0.57 11.54 -8.85
CA ILE A 118 -0.33 12.05 -7.50
C ILE A 118 1.18 12.12 -7.23
N PHE A 119 1.92 11.05 -7.49
CA PHE A 119 3.38 11.03 -7.28
C PHE A 119 4.08 12.07 -8.15
N LYS A 120 3.71 12.14 -9.44
CA LYS A 120 4.32 13.08 -10.37
C LYS A 120 4.06 14.54 -9.98
N GLU A 121 2.80 14.91 -9.79
CA GLU A 121 2.43 16.31 -9.59
C GLU A 121 2.71 16.83 -8.17
N PHE A 122 2.48 16.00 -7.12
CA PHE A 122 2.59 16.45 -5.73
C PHE A 122 3.89 16.07 -5.04
N HIS A 123 4.80 15.38 -5.74
CA HIS A 123 6.13 15.10 -5.20
C HIS A 123 7.25 15.47 -6.15
N TYR A 124 7.24 14.97 -7.39
CA TYR A 124 8.35 15.19 -8.33
C TYR A 124 8.32 16.58 -8.94
N ASP A 125 7.20 17.01 -9.52
CA ASP A 125 7.09 18.30 -10.21
C ASP A 125 6.87 19.45 -9.24
N HIS A 126 5.98 19.29 -8.26
CA HIS A 126 5.60 20.31 -7.28
C HIS A 126 5.50 19.68 -5.89
N PRO A 127 6.64 19.52 -5.17
CA PRO A 127 6.63 18.90 -3.85
C PRO A 127 5.65 19.59 -2.90
N ASP A 128 4.65 18.84 -2.45
CA ASP A 128 3.68 19.28 -1.46
C ASP A 128 4.08 18.80 -0.06
N LEU A 129 4.09 19.71 0.90
CA LEU A 129 4.49 19.41 2.26
C LEU A 129 3.51 18.43 2.94
N TYR A 130 2.21 18.64 2.72
CA TYR A 130 1.18 17.75 3.30
C TYR A 130 1.35 16.32 2.81
N PHE A 131 1.49 16.12 1.50
CA PHE A 131 1.73 14.81 0.92
C PHE A 131 3.01 14.16 1.46
N THR A 132 4.09 14.93 1.51
CA THR A 132 5.40 14.45 1.99
C THR A 132 5.34 14.02 3.46
N GLU A 133 4.77 14.84 4.35
CA GLU A 133 4.64 14.52 5.78
C GLU A 133 3.68 13.35 6.01
N TYR A 134 2.57 13.30 5.26
CA TYR A 134 1.65 12.16 5.33
C TYR A 134 2.35 10.86 4.96
N CYS A 135 3.05 10.83 3.83
CA CYS A 135 3.79 9.66 3.38
C CYS A 135 4.88 9.22 4.37
N ARG A 136 5.58 10.19 4.96
CA ARG A 136 6.65 9.92 5.92
C ARG A 136 6.14 9.30 7.23
N ASN A 137 5.05 9.85 7.77
CA ASN A 137 4.62 9.56 9.12
C ASN A 137 3.54 8.49 9.21
N LEU A 138 2.73 8.32 8.16
CA LEU A 138 1.50 7.53 8.21
C LEU A 138 1.49 6.35 7.22
N THR A 139 2.57 6.12 6.49
CA THR A 139 2.68 5.02 5.53
C THR A 139 3.97 4.22 5.73
N ASP A 140 4.10 3.12 5.02
CA ASP A 140 5.30 2.29 4.94
C ASP A 140 6.34 2.82 3.93
N PHE A 141 6.06 3.89 3.25
CA PHE A 141 6.91 4.44 2.19
C PHE A 141 8.37 4.71 2.59
N PRO A 142 8.71 5.18 3.79
CA PRO A 142 10.11 5.36 4.18
C PRO A 142 10.83 4.08 4.57
N ILE A 143 10.13 2.94 4.67
CA ILE A 143 10.75 1.67 5.08
C ILE A 143 11.73 1.18 4.01
N LEU A 144 12.87 0.66 4.47
CA LEU A 144 13.90 0.13 3.60
C LEU A 144 13.61 -1.32 3.18
N VAL A 145 13.79 -1.58 1.89
CA VAL A 145 13.68 -2.90 1.26
C VAL A 145 15.06 -3.33 0.77
N MET A 146 15.45 -4.57 1.08
CA MET A 146 16.67 -5.17 0.52
C MET A 146 16.49 -5.47 -0.96
N MET A 147 17.48 -5.17 -1.74
CA MET A 147 17.49 -5.48 -3.16
C MET A 147 18.26 -6.77 -3.39
N GLU A 148 17.59 -7.76 -3.95
CA GLU A 148 18.15 -9.08 -4.24
C GLU A 148 18.78 -9.09 -5.62
N PRO A 149 20.11 -9.34 -5.73
CA PRO A 149 20.79 -9.37 -7.01
C PRO A 149 20.39 -10.62 -7.82
N ARG A 150 20.26 -10.46 -9.12
CA ARG A 150 20.02 -11.53 -10.11
C ARG A 150 21.30 -11.86 -10.90
N GLU A 151 21.29 -12.99 -11.58
CA GLU A 151 22.42 -13.43 -12.40
C GLU A 151 22.71 -12.50 -13.60
N ASP A 152 21.70 -11.79 -14.09
CA ASP A 152 21.79 -10.85 -15.20
C ASP A 152 22.31 -9.45 -14.81
N GLY A 153 22.59 -9.23 -13.53
CA GLY A 153 23.04 -7.95 -12.98
C GLY A 153 21.92 -7.00 -12.60
N HIS A 154 20.67 -7.39 -12.82
CA HIS A 154 19.50 -6.67 -12.32
C HIS A 154 19.22 -7.02 -10.85
N PHE A 155 18.22 -6.39 -10.29
CA PHE A 155 17.75 -6.61 -8.93
C PHE A 155 16.25 -6.87 -8.90
N THR A 156 15.79 -7.53 -7.84
CA THR A 156 14.39 -7.61 -7.49
C THR A 156 14.18 -7.11 -6.07
N ALA A 157 13.00 -6.57 -5.79
CA ALA A 157 12.64 -6.20 -4.42
C ALA A 157 12.52 -7.47 -3.57
N GLY A 158 13.29 -7.53 -2.50
CA GLY A 158 13.25 -8.60 -1.51
C GLY A 158 12.40 -8.22 -0.30
N ARG A 159 12.79 -8.69 0.87
CA ARG A 159 12.10 -8.35 2.13
C ARG A 159 12.53 -6.99 2.69
N THR A 160 11.74 -6.45 3.58
CA THR A 160 12.11 -5.24 4.33
C THR A 160 13.31 -5.50 5.25
N VAL A 161 14.14 -4.49 5.41
CA VAL A 161 15.24 -4.51 6.39
C VAL A 161 14.68 -4.54 7.80
N ARG A 162 15.28 -5.35 8.65
CA ARG A 162 14.92 -5.50 10.07
C ARG A 162 16.09 -5.08 10.97
N ALA A 163 15.80 -4.74 12.22
CA ALA A 163 16.83 -4.34 13.15
C ALA A 163 17.88 -5.44 13.38
N CYS A 164 17.50 -6.72 13.37
CA CYS A 164 18.42 -7.85 13.46
C CYS A 164 19.44 -7.86 12.31
N ASP A 165 19.10 -7.39 11.13
CA ASP A 165 20.00 -7.32 9.98
C ASP A 165 21.16 -6.31 10.20
N LEU A 166 20.91 -5.31 11.05
CA LEU A 166 21.87 -4.30 11.46
C LEU A 166 22.66 -4.71 12.71
N GLY A 167 22.47 -5.93 13.19
CA GLY A 167 23.17 -6.49 14.34
C GLY A 167 22.51 -6.25 15.70
N TYR A 168 21.32 -5.65 15.75
CA TYR A 168 20.55 -5.54 17.00
C TYR A 168 20.13 -6.94 17.49
N LYS A 169 20.23 -7.16 18.81
CA LYS A 169 19.94 -8.45 19.45
C LYS A 169 19.17 -8.25 20.75
N GLU A 170 18.38 -9.24 21.16
CA GLU A 170 17.86 -9.30 22.51
C GLU A 170 18.99 -9.59 23.52
N PRO A 171 18.92 -9.07 24.76
CA PRO A 171 17.82 -8.27 25.31
C PRO A 171 17.95 -6.75 25.06
N GLU A 172 18.97 -6.29 24.34
CA GLU A 172 19.23 -4.86 24.14
C GLU A 172 18.19 -4.20 23.23
N CYS A 173 17.68 -4.97 22.26
CA CYS A 173 16.64 -4.57 21.34
C CYS A 173 15.47 -5.55 21.41
N ASN A 174 14.27 -5.09 21.76
CA ASN A 174 13.08 -5.93 21.85
C ASN A 174 12.57 -6.32 20.47
N ASN A 175 12.46 -7.63 20.20
CA ASN A 175 11.98 -8.22 18.92
C ASN A 175 12.66 -7.61 17.67
N PRO A 176 13.99 -7.68 17.55
CA PRO A 176 14.71 -7.03 16.46
C PRO A 176 14.36 -7.58 15.08
N GLU A 177 13.87 -8.80 14.98
CA GLU A 177 13.40 -9.45 13.75
C GLU A 177 12.07 -8.88 13.24
N TRP A 178 11.38 -8.07 14.03
CA TRP A 178 10.09 -7.48 13.67
C TRP A 178 10.17 -5.99 13.41
N LYS A 179 11.21 -5.32 13.90
CA LYS A 179 11.36 -3.87 13.77
C LYS A 179 11.85 -3.47 12.38
N THR A 180 11.10 -2.60 11.76
CA THR A 180 11.44 -2.05 10.44
C THR A 180 12.46 -0.93 10.55
N ILE A 181 13.22 -0.74 9.50
CA ILE A 181 14.29 0.24 9.39
C ILE A 181 13.92 1.30 8.37
N VAL A 182 14.21 2.54 8.72
CA VAL A 182 14.14 3.70 7.83
C VAL A 182 15.54 4.31 7.69
N TRP A 183 15.71 5.18 6.70
CA TRP A 183 16.93 5.99 6.61
C TRP A 183 16.69 7.34 7.29
N ASP A 184 17.52 7.70 8.26
CA ASP A 184 17.42 8.97 8.95
C ASP A 184 18.22 10.06 8.23
N GLU A 185 17.53 11.10 7.74
CA GLU A 185 18.16 12.25 7.08
C GLU A 185 19.07 13.05 8.03
N LEU A 186 18.80 13.04 9.35
CA LEU A 186 19.56 13.85 10.32
C LEU A 186 20.94 13.26 10.62
N SER A 187 21.03 11.95 10.73
CA SER A 187 22.27 11.24 11.01
C SER A 187 22.92 10.63 9.77
N ASP A 188 22.22 10.61 8.65
CA ASP A 188 22.59 9.92 7.40
C ASP A 188 22.89 8.43 7.62
N LYS A 189 22.05 7.75 8.42
CA LYS A 189 22.20 6.34 8.79
C LYS A 189 20.85 5.64 8.89
N PRO A 190 20.86 4.29 8.79
CA PRO A 190 19.68 3.51 9.14
C PRO A 190 19.30 3.69 10.61
N ALA A 191 17.99 3.81 10.88
CA ALA A 191 17.43 3.97 12.21
C ALA A 191 16.19 3.08 12.37
N VAL A 192 15.88 2.69 13.60
CA VAL A 192 14.68 1.91 13.92
C VAL A 192 13.50 2.86 14.03
N ALA A 193 12.51 2.72 13.13
CA ALA A 193 11.32 3.55 13.16
C ALA A 193 10.49 3.30 14.42
N GLN A 194 10.06 4.36 15.11
CA GLN A 194 9.07 4.23 16.16
C GLN A 194 7.74 3.71 15.59
N GLY A 195 7.01 2.91 16.36
CA GLY A 195 5.80 2.27 15.89
C GLY A 195 6.03 0.95 15.16
N SER A 196 7.29 0.50 15.05
CA SER A 196 7.62 -0.85 14.61
C SER A 196 6.96 -1.90 15.50
N MET A 197 6.57 -3.03 14.88
CA MET A 197 5.99 -4.16 15.62
C MET A 197 6.90 -4.56 16.78
N GLY A 198 6.29 -4.98 17.88
CA GLY A 198 7.00 -5.29 19.12
C GLY A 198 6.83 -4.24 20.22
N TYR A 199 6.59 -2.98 19.88
CA TYR A 199 6.18 -1.97 20.85
C TYR A 199 4.67 -1.76 20.94
N ARG A 200 3.91 -2.23 19.99
CA ARG A 200 2.46 -2.02 19.95
C ARG A 200 1.73 -2.45 21.23
N TRP A 201 2.23 -3.47 21.92
CA TRP A 201 1.62 -4.06 23.10
C TRP A 201 2.46 -3.94 24.36
N GLY A 202 3.67 -3.42 24.28
CA GLY A 202 4.60 -3.28 25.39
C GLY A 202 4.69 -1.84 25.86
N GLN A 203 3.65 -1.31 26.50
CA GLN A 203 3.76 -0.01 27.15
C GLN A 203 4.71 -0.11 28.34
N LYS A 204 5.82 0.60 28.31
CA LYS A 204 6.54 0.95 29.51
C LYS A 204 5.82 2.12 30.16
N GLU A 205 5.62 2.04 31.48
CA GLU A 205 4.94 3.06 32.27
C GLU A 205 5.53 4.46 31.97
N GLY A 206 4.68 5.42 31.57
CA GLY A 206 5.10 6.78 31.22
C GLY A 206 5.62 7.01 29.80
N GLN A 207 5.64 6.00 28.94
CA GLN A 207 6.00 6.15 27.53
C GLN A 207 4.79 5.91 26.64
N ASP A 208 4.54 6.84 25.72
CA ASP A 208 3.49 6.74 24.70
C ASP A 208 3.98 5.85 23.55
N LEU A 209 4.15 4.57 23.87
CA LEU A 209 4.63 3.57 22.91
C LEU A 209 3.48 3.04 22.08
N GLY A 210 3.70 2.85 20.78
CA GLY A 210 2.72 2.25 19.88
C GLY A 210 2.03 3.23 18.95
N LYS A 211 2.47 4.47 18.90
CA LYS A 211 2.10 5.40 17.82
C LYS A 211 3.06 5.22 16.63
N TRP A 212 2.48 5.05 15.47
CA TRP A 212 3.23 4.99 14.23
C TRP A 212 4.00 6.29 14.03
N ASN A 213 5.29 6.28 14.05
CA ASN A 213 6.22 7.35 13.66
C ASN A 213 5.74 8.82 13.84
N LEU A 214 4.64 9.05 14.52
CA LEU A 214 4.04 10.36 14.70
C LEU A 214 4.95 11.36 15.42
N HIS A 215 5.96 10.86 16.11
CA HIS A 215 6.92 11.66 16.85
C HIS A 215 8.30 11.72 16.22
N GLU A 216 8.47 11.07 15.05
CA GLU A 216 9.75 11.04 14.33
C GLU A 216 10.97 10.80 15.27
N VAL A 217 10.90 9.72 16.03
CA VAL A 217 11.99 9.31 16.93
C VAL A 217 12.45 7.89 16.61
N ASP A 218 13.72 7.63 16.84
CA ASP A 218 14.27 6.28 16.79
C ASP A 218 13.71 5.45 17.93
N GLY A 219 13.18 4.28 17.62
CA GLY A 219 12.47 3.42 18.55
C GLY A 219 13.38 2.79 19.63
N GLU A 220 14.70 2.75 19.41
CA GLU A 220 15.67 2.19 20.35
C GLU A 220 16.33 3.27 21.21
N THR A 221 16.73 4.37 20.58
CA THR A 221 17.51 5.41 21.25
C THR A 221 16.66 6.57 21.75
N GLY A 222 15.42 6.72 21.28
CA GLY A 222 14.54 7.84 21.57
C GLY A 222 15.01 9.18 20.98
N LYS A 223 16.04 9.18 20.14
CA LYS A 223 16.52 10.39 19.47
C LYS A 223 15.61 10.77 18.33
N ALA A 224 15.46 12.07 18.11
CA ALA A 224 14.75 12.56 16.92
C ALA A 224 15.40 12.03 15.64
N ILE A 225 14.57 11.56 14.73
CA ILE A 225 14.95 11.13 13.38
C ILE A 225 14.05 11.82 12.35
N LYS A 226 14.49 11.85 11.12
CA LYS A 226 13.69 12.31 9.99
C LYS A 226 13.72 11.24 8.90
N PRO A 227 12.70 10.35 8.85
CA PRO A 227 12.65 9.30 7.86
C PRO A 227 12.70 9.84 6.44
N GLN A 228 13.66 9.38 5.66
CA GLN A 228 13.84 9.79 4.27
C GLN A 228 12.88 9.01 3.38
N LEU A 229 12.13 9.70 2.50
CA LEU A 229 11.22 9.07 1.55
C LEU A 229 11.94 8.58 0.31
N THR A 230 12.90 9.34 -0.21
CA THR A 230 13.53 9.04 -1.51
C THR A 230 15.04 9.23 -1.46
N PHE A 231 15.76 8.38 -2.19
CA PHE A 231 17.21 8.46 -2.37
C PHE A 231 17.63 9.21 -3.64
N LEU A 232 16.74 9.85 -4.37
CA LEU A 232 17.03 10.55 -5.62
C LEU A 232 18.20 11.54 -5.52
N LYS A 233 18.38 12.19 -4.37
CA LYS A 233 19.42 13.22 -4.17
C LYS A 233 20.73 12.69 -3.58
N ASN A 234 20.72 11.53 -2.95
CA ASN A 234 21.83 11.00 -2.16
C ASN A 234 22.02 9.49 -2.28
N SER A 235 21.63 8.91 -3.42
CA SER A 235 21.86 7.50 -3.70
C SER A 235 23.34 7.17 -3.86
N ASP A 236 23.74 5.98 -3.44
CA ASP A 236 25.08 5.44 -3.73
C ASP A 236 25.14 4.88 -5.15
N ALA A 237 24.02 4.42 -5.68
CA ALA A 237 23.85 3.90 -7.03
C ALA A 237 22.43 4.06 -7.54
N VAL A 238 22.29 4.01 -8.86
CA VAL A 238 20.99 3.77 -9.52
C VAL A 238 21.04 2.38 -10.12
N ILE A 239 20.15 1.50 -9.66
CA ILE A 239 20.12 0.09 -10.03
C ILE A 239 18.94 -0.22 -10.95
N ASP A 240 19.11 -1.25 -11.79
CA ASP A 240 18.03 -1.76 -12.65
C ASP A 240 17.21 -2.79 -11.87
N VAL A 241 15.92 -2.51 -11.67
CA VAL A 241 15.01 -3.36 -10.90
C VAL A 241 13.96 -3.96 -11.82
N ASP A 242 13.77 -5.26 -11.69
CA ASP A 242 12.78 -6.02 -12.43
C ASP A 242 11.45 -6.07 -11.68
N TYR A 243 10.40 -5.62 -12.36
CA TYR A 243 9.03 -5.69 -11.89
C TYR A 243 8.18 -6.64 -12.75
N PRO A 244 7.19 -7.33 -12.17
CA PRO A 244 6.25 -8.10 -12.96
C PRO A 244 5.41 -7.17 -13.85
N TYR A 245 5.27 -7.54 -15.12
CA TYR A 245 4.47 -6.79 -16.07
C TYR A 245 3.06 -7.40 -16.20
N PHE A 246 2.05 -6.68 -15.73
CA PHE A 246 0.67 -7.16 -15.71
C PHE A 246 -0.12 -6.91 -16.99
N GLY A 247 0.38 -6.09 -17.91
CA GLY A 247 -0.30 -5.73 -19.14
C GLY A 247 -0.07 -6.67 -20.31
N GLY A 248 0.78 -7.68 -20.15
CA GLY A 248 1.17 -8.58 -21.23
C GLY A 248 0.05 -9.52 -21.67
N ARG A 249 -0.33 -9.47 -22.95
CA ARG A 249 -1.05 -10.57 -23.55
C ARG A 249 -0.07 -11.70 -23.78
N LYS A 250 -0.24 -12.76 -23.02
CA LYS A 250 0.50 -13.97 -23.32
C LYS A 250 -0.34 -14.88 -24.19
N ARG A 251 0.36 -15.51 -25.14
CA ARG A 251 -0.15 -16.64 -25.88
C ARG A 251 -0.70 -17.68 -24.94
N ASP A 252 -1.30 -18.69 -25.45
CA ASP A 252 -1.77 -19.87 -24.73
C ASP A 252 -3.01 -19.66 -23.88
N GLY A 253 -3.71 -18.53 -24.04
CA GLY A 253 -4.96 -18.25 -23.35
C GLY A 253 -4.85 -18.04 -21.84
N PHE A 254 -3.63 -17.97 -21.31
CA PHE A 254 -3.35 -17.74 -19.89
C PHE A 254 -2.60 -16.43 -19.68
N PRO A 255 -3.29 -15.30 -19.68
CA PRO A 255 -2.66 -13.99 -19.58
C PRO A 255 -1.81 -13.81 -18.31
N ASN A 256 -2.13 -14.53 -17.26
CA ASN A 256 -1.46 -14.43 -15.96
C ASN A 256 -0.56 -15.64 -15.66
N ASN A 257 -0.06 -16.34 -16.67
CA ASN A 257 0.89 -17.41 -16.42
C ASN A 257 2.23 -16.83 -15.94
N PRO A 258 2.64 -17.02 -14.69
CA PRO A 258 3.87 -16.45 -14.14
C PRO A 258 5.14 -16.94 -14.88
N MET A 259 5.07 -18.10 -15.52
CA MET A 259 6.18 -18.66 -16.30
C MET A 259 6.44 -17.88 -17.59
N ASN A 260 5.47 -17.09 -18.06
CA ASN A 260 5.54 -16.31 -19.29
C ASN A 260 5.42 -14.80 -19.02
N SER A 261 5.57 -14.35 -17.78
CA SER A 261 5.52 -12.94 -17.43
C SER A 261 6.69 -12.20 -18.06
N GLU A 262 6.40 -11.12 -18.76
CA GLU A 262 7.42 -10.15 -19.12
C GLU A 262 7.80 -9.36 -17.87
N VAL A 263 9.06 -8.97 -17.79
CA VAL A 263 9.53 -8.04 -16.76
C VAL A 263 9.58 -6.63 -17.30
N MET A 264 9.21 -5.71 -16.46
CA MET A 264 9.39 -4.29 -16.69
C MET A 264 10.60 -3.83 -15.89
N VAL A 265 11.64 -3.35 -16.57
CA VAL A 265 12.85 -2.85 -15.92
C VAL A 265 12.70 -1.37 -15.64
N ARG A 266 13.00 -0.96 -14.41
CA ARG A 266 13.01 0.44 -13.97
C ARG A 266 14.30 0.78 -13.22
N LYS A 267 14.69 2.04 -13.31
CA LYS A 267 15.82 2.55 -12.54
C LYS A 267 15.37 3.02 -11.17
N VAL A 268 16.07 2.54 -10.15
CA VAL A 268 15.73 2.85 -8.75
C VAL A 268 16.97 3.38 -8.04
N PRO A 269 16.88 4.54 -7.37
CA PRO A 269 17.96 5.03 -6.54
C PRO A 269 18.11 4.14 -5.30
N ALA A 270 19.35 3.73 -5.01
CA ALA A 270 19.61 2.81 -3.92
C ALA A 270 20.81 3.26 -3.08
N ARG A 271 20.82 2.88 -1.83
CA ARG A 271 21.95 3.05 -0.90
C ARG A 271 22.47 1.70 -0.45
N LYS A 272 23.67 1.69 0.11
CA LYS A 272 24.29 0.48 0.65
C LYS A 272 24.22 0.45 2.17
N ILE A 273 23.92 -0.72 2.69
CA ILE A 273 24.05 -1.03 4.12
C ILE A 273 24.87 -2.30 4.31
N GLN A 274 25.42 -2.47 5.50
CA GLN A 274 26.10 -3.71 5.89
C GLN A 274 25.12 -4.66 6.56
N VAL A 275 24.96 -5.85 5.98
CA VAL A 275 24.17 -6.95 6.55
C VAL A 275 25.08 -8.17 6.62
N ASP A 276 25.31 -8.68 7.81
CA ASP A 276 26.23 -9.83 8.06
C ASP A 276 27.61 -9.66 7.40
N GLY A 277 28.14 -8.44 7.41
CA GLY A 277 29.46 -8.10 6.85
C GLY A 277 29.50 -8.03 5.32
N LYS A 278 28.36 -8.00 4.65
CA LYS A 278 28.24 -7.84 3.20
C LYS A 278 27.54 -6.54 2.85
N ASP A 279 27.98 -5.92 1.76
CA ASP A 279 27.26 -4.78 1.18
C ASP A 279 25.98 -5.26 0.52
N VAL A 280 24.85 -4.70 0.95
CA VAL A 280 23.52 -4.94 0.37
C VAL A 280 22.93 -3.61 -0.08
N TYR A 281 22.41 -3.56 -1.29
CA TYR A 281 21.65 -2.41 -1.74
C TYR A 281 20.26 -2.41 -1.08
N VAL A 282 19.81 -1.22 -0.70
CA VAL A 282 18.46 -0.98 -0.18
C VAL A 282 17.83 0.19 -0.92
N ALA A 283 16.53 0.12 -1.10
CA ALA A 283 15.70 1.21 -1.62
C ALA A 283 14.54 1.47 -0.65
N THR A 284 13.96 2.66 -0.70
CA THR A 284 12.74 2.92 0.04
C THR A 284 11.54 2.30 -0.69
N VAL A 285 10.48 1.97 0.05
CA VAL A 285 9.22 1.55 -0.57
C VAL A 285 8.69 2.64 -1.51
N PHE A 286 8.89 3.91 -1.15
CA PHE A 286 8.51 5.06 -1.97
C PHE A 286 9.19 5.07 -3.34
N ASP A 287 10.51 4.91 -3.39
CA ASP A 287 11.26 4.87 -4.65
C ASP A 287 10.88 3.66 -5.51
N LEU A 288 10.69 2.50 -4.87
CA LEU A 288 10.24 1.29 -5.55
C LEU A 288 8.84 1.46 -6.14
N PHE A 289 7.92 2.04 -5.36
CA PHE A 289 6.55 2.24 -5.81
C PHE A 289 6.48 3.33 -6.90
N GLY A 290 7.19 4.44 -6.74
CA GLY A 290 7.28 5.50 -7.75
C GLY A 290 7.82 4.97 -9.08
N SER A 291 8.92 4.23 -9.04
CA SER A 291 9.49 3.63 -10.26
C SER A 291 8.56 2.59 -10.90
N TYR A 292 7.85 1.78 -10.10
CA TYR A 292 6.84 0.86 -10.60
C TYR A 292 5.71 1.58 -11.33
N LEU A 293 5.28 2.72 -10.83
CA LEU A 293 4.29 3.58 -11.49
C LEU A 293 4.84 4.30 -12.73
N GLY A 294 6.14 4.23 -13.00
CA GLY A 294 6.80 4.92 -14.12
C GLY A 294 6.97 6.42 -13.87
N VAL A 295 7.16 6.81 -12.62
CA VAL A 295 7.55 8.16 -12.23
C VAL A 295 9.04 8.11 -11.90
N ASP A 296 9.86 8.75 -12.70
CA ASP A 296 11.33 8.82 -12.65
C ASP A 296 11.81 10.28 -12.78
#